data_51018e9940313b2a372dd1e7e6628f13
#
_entry.id   51018e9940313b2a372dd1e7e6628f13
#
_cell.length_a   1.000
_cell.length_b   1.000
_cell.length_c   1.000
_cell.angle_alpha   90.00
_cell.angle_beta   90.00
_cell.angle_gamma   90.00
#
_symmetry.space_group_name_H-M   'P 1'
#
loop_
_entity.id
_entity.type
_entity.pdbx_description
1 polymer ?
#
loop_
_entity_poly.entity_id
_entity_poly.type
_entity_poly.pdbx_seq_one_letter_code
_entity_poly.pdbx_strand_id
1 'polypeptide(L)'
;MTMTTPSATSSFPSWVFDDSPIPDPHGKGEAAVRFLRALKHPKSKAPGRAFQLDRWQERIIRKVYGDTKPDGTRRIKTVFALIPRGNRKTSLGAAMAMLHLGPERIPRSQVMSAAVDRDQARIAFEEMTGIVEAHPRLEEAFQIHTANDKSRITHKKSGTFYRSMSADAATAHGRTPVFALVDELHIWKKRDLWDAIKTGLVKTPGSLLVVTTTAGIGHENIAYETYKYAKSVATGQIDNAAFLPILFEADPDEDYRDEAVWHRVNPGLSCDPPYPDIDGLRQMVKEAEHRPSDREMFRQLHLNVWLDGAANPEWSLDVWDENAGELDLTALEGRPAWIGVDLAKRIDLAAVSVAIPMGDGRMAIHVQSFCPEGAIRRRTDGVPYALWVEQGWLTACPGDTIDLEMIEDYIRGLCDRFQVEEVAFDRWHAQDVMKSLEEDGLPVAEFPQNIATFARPVIDFEAAMFERRLVHGGNPMLRWAVGNVVLYSDASGNRRPLKEKSI
;
A
#
# COMPACT_ATOMS: atom_id res chain seq x y z
N MET A 1 -28.27 -12.14 -31.05
CA MET A 1 -26.91 -12.54 -30.67
C MET A 1 -26.52 -11.64 -29.53
N THR A 2 -26.71 -12.08 -28.31
CA THR A 2 -26.29 -11.40 -27.09
C THR A 2 -24.81 -11.65 -26.92
N MET A 3 -24.02 -10.58 -27.09
CA MET A 3 -22.58 -10.60 -26.74
C MET A 3 -22.47 -10.76 -25.21
N THR A 4 -22.11 -11.95 -24.76
CA THR A 4 -21.67 -12.19 -23.39
C THR A 4 -20.34 -11.47 -23.19
N THR A 5 -20.32 -10.43 -22.38
CA THR A 5 -19.10 -9.84 -21.82
C THR A 5 -18.27 -10.95 -21.17
N PRO A 6 -16.95 -11.07 -21.44
CA PRO A 6 -16.12 -12.03 -20.73
C PRO A 6 -16.17 -11.71 -19.24
N SER A 7 -16.48 -12.70 -18.41
CA SER A 7 -16.39 -12.59 -16.96
C SER A 7 -14.95 -12.19 -16.60
N ALA A 8 -14.80 -11.13 -15.82
CA ALA A 8 -13.49 -10.74 -15.28
C ALA A 8 -12.88 -11.97 -14.60
N THR A 9 -11.73 -12.43 -15.08
CA THR A 9 -11.00 -13.53 -14.45
C THR A 9 -10.57 -13.10 -13.07
N SER A 10 -10.94 -13.87 -12.04
CA SER A 10 -10.60 -13.58 -10.65
C SER A 10 -9.07 -13.56 -10.46
N SER A 11 -8.55 -12.56 -9.76
CA SER A 11 -7.12 -12.51 -9.37
C SER A 11 -6.75 -13.50 -8.25
N PHE A 12 -7.75 -14.10 -7.61
CA PHE A 12 -7.56 -15.03 -6.50
C PHE A 12 -6.86 -16.33 -6.96
N PRO A 13 -5.82 -16.82 -6.25
CA PRO A 13 -5.05 -17.98 -6.66
C PRO A 13 -5.75 -19.31 -6.30
N SER A 14 -6.93 -19.61 -6.87
CA SER A 14 -7.73 -20.81 -6.60
C SER A 14 -6.92 -22.11 -6.76
N TRP A 15 -5.96 -22.12 -7.71
CA TRP A 15 -5.06 -23.26 -7.96
C TRP A 15 -4.24 -23.68 -6.74
N VAL A 16 -4.11 -22.82 -5.72
CA VAL A 16 -3.40 -23.15 -4.46
C VAL A 16 -4.19 -24.14 -3.62
N PHE A 17 -5.52 -24.17 -3.75
CA PHE A 17 -6.42 -24.99 -2.92
C PHE A 17 -7.02 -26.17 -3.67
N ASP A 18 -7.11 -26.10 -5.00
CA ASP A 18 -7.64 -27.16 -5.82
C ASP A 18 -6.64 -28.31 -6.04
N ASP A 19 -7.07 -29.41 -6.61
CA ASP A 19 -6.24 -30.57 -6.94
C ASP A 19 -5.72 -30.53 -8.39
N SER A 20 -5.80 -29.35 -9.05
CA SER A 20 -5.32 -29.19 -10.41
C SER A 20 -3.85 -29.61 -10.53
N PRO A 21 -3.47 -30.34 -11.59
CA PRO A 21 -2.09 -30.75 -11.79
C PRO A 21 -1.15 -29.56 -11.92
N ILE A 22 -0.05 -29.58 -11.19
CA ILE A 22 1.04 -28.61 -11.35
C ILE A 22 2.12 -29.27 -12.19
N PRO A 23 2.40 -28.78 -13.41
CA PRO A 23 3.43 -29.35 -14.26
C PRO A 23 4.81 -29.33 -13.61
N ASP A 24 5.50 -30.46 -13.65
CA ASP A 24 6.88 -30.61 -13.16
C ASP A 24 7.65 -31.59 -14.06
N PRO A 25 7.89 -31.22 -15.34
CA PRO A 25 8.45 -32.13 -16.34
C PRO A 25 9.87 -32.63 -16.02
N HIS A 26 10.60 -31.92 -15.15
CA HIS A 26 11.97 -32.28 -14.76
C HIS A 26 12.07 -32.72 -13.29
N GLY A 27 10.95 -32.88 -12.58
CA GLY A 27 10.92 -33.29 -11.16
C GLY A 27 11.54 -32.29 -10.18
N LYS A 28 11.76 -31.04 -10.58
CA LYS A 28 12.40 -30.02 -9.74
C LYS A 28 11.49 -29.52 -8.62
N GLY A 29 10.21 -29.39 -8.89
CA GLY A 29 9.21 -29.05 -7.87
C GLY A 29 9.12 -30.11 -6.79
N GLU A 30 9.05 -31.40 -7.20
CA GLU A 30 9.08 -32.53 -6.25
C GLU A 30 10.38 -32.58 -5.44
N ALA A 31 11.51 -32.34 -6.10
CA ALA A 31 12.82 -32.32 -5.41
C ALA A 31 12.90 -31.19 -4.36
N ALA A 32 12.36 -29.99 -4.70
CA ALA A 32 12.30 -28.85 -3.79
C ALA A 32 11.42 -29.17 -2.56
N VAL A 33 10.22 -29.71 -2.76
CA VAL A 33 9.31 -30.11 -1.68
C VAL A 33 9.95 -31.18 -0.79
N ARG A 34 10.58 -32.21 -1.38
CA ARG A 34 11.26 -33.28 -0.65
C ARG A 34 12.40 -32.75 0.23
N PHE A 35 13.18 -31.79 -0.29
CA PHE A 35 14.24 -31.15 0.46
C PHE A 35 13.65 -30.37 1.66
N LEU A 36 12.62 -29.55 1.46
CA LEU A 36 12.00 -28.76 2.53
C LEU A 36 11.36 -29.64 3.61
N ARG A 37 10.69 -30.72 3.24
CA ARG A 37 10.10 -31.68 4.20
C ARG A 37 11.16 -32.41 5.02
N ALA A 38 12.40 -32.51 4.52
CA ALA A 38 13.50 -33.11 5.29
C ALA A 38 14.11 -32.14 6.31
N LEU A 39 13.79 -30.84 6.25
CA LEU A 39 14.25 -29.86 7.21
C LEU A 39 13.52 -29.99 8.56
N LYS A 40 14.10 -29.44 9.61
CA LYS A 40 13.48 -29.32 10.93
C LYS A 40 13.17 -27.86 11.22
N HIS A 41 12.03 -27.60 11.83
CA HIS A 41 11.61 -26.23 12.15
C HIS A 41 12.20 -25.80 13.50
N PRO A 42 12.90 -24.64 13.57
CA PRO A 42 13.57 -24.20 14.79
C PRO A 42 12.62 -23.71 15.89
N LYS A 43 11.47 -23.13 15.51
CA LYS A 43 10.52 -22.46 16.41
C LYS A 43 9.25 -23.29 16.69
N SER A 44 9.24 -24.59 16.38
CA SER A 44 8.07 -25.42 16.69
C SER A 44 7.93 -25.60 18.21
N LYS A 45 6.67 -25.70 18.72
CA LYS A 45 6.38 -26.05 20.11
C LYS A 45 7.00 -27.42 20.55
N ALA A 46 7.50 -28.16 19.56
CA ALA A 46 8.29 -29.37 19.73
C ALA A 46 9.58 -29.23 18.91
N PRO A 47 10.69 -28.77 19.50
CA PRO A 47 11.99 -28.67 18.81
C PRO A 47 12.38 -30.00 18.16
N GLY A 48 12.92 -29.92 16.95
CA GLY A 48 13.36 -31.10 16.17
C GLY A 48 12.27 -31.81 15.37
N ARG A 49 11.02 -31.35 15.37
CA ARG A 49 10.01 -31.83 14.39
C ARG A 49 10.35 -31.40 12.98
N ALA A 50 9.92 -32.20 12.01
CA ALA A 50 10.06 -31.88 10.60
C ALA A 50 9.45 -30.49 10.28
N PHE A 51 10.07 -29.78 9.34
CA PHE A 51 9.49 -28.55 8.81
C PHE A 51 8.13 -28.87 8.19
N GLN A 52 7.08 -28.37 8.80
CA GLN A 52 5.74 -28.62 8.32
C GLN A 52 5.47 -27.69 7.16
N LEU A 53 5.56 -28.22 5.96
CA LEU A 53 5.19 -27.55 4.74
C LEU A 53 3.69 -27.80 4.52
N ASP A 54 2.87 -26.78 4.76
CA ASP A 54 1.43 -26.87 4.58
C ASP A 54 1.06 -27.02 3.11
N ARG A 55 -0.08 -27.64 2.82
CA ARG A 55 -0.49 -27.95 1.43
C ARG A 55 -0.44 -26.74 0.51
N TRP A 56 -0.93 -25.59 0.96
CA TRP A 56 -0.91 -24.35 0.16
C TRP A 56 0.52 -23.88 -0.13
N GLN A 57 1.44 -23.98 0.83
CA GLN A 57 2.86 -23.65 0.64
C GLN A 57 3.53 -24.63 -0.31
N GLU A 58 3.23 -25.92 -0.17
CA GLU A 58 3.76 -26.95 -1.05
C GLU A 58 3.37 -26.71 -2.50
N ARG A 59 2.10 -26.35 -2.76
CA ARG A 59 1.64 -26.06 -4.12
C ARG A 59 2.35 -24.85 -4.73
N ILE A 60 2.63 -23.82 -3.92
CA ILE A 60 3.44 -22.67 -4.34
C ILE A 60 4.87 -23.12 -4.71
N ILE A 61 5.51 -23.90 -3.85
CA ILE A 61 6.87 -24.41 -4.11
C ILE A 61 6.89 -25.26 -5.38
N ARG A 62 5.94 -26.18 -5.54
CA ARG A 62 5.83 -27.00 -6.76
C ARG A 62 5.68 -26.14 -8.01
N LYS A 63 4.82 -25.11 -7.97
CA LYS A 63 4.61 -24.20 -9.11
C LYS A 63 5.87 -23.42 -9.46
N VAL A 64 6.55 -22.86 -8.45
CA VAL A 64 7.75 -22.04 -8.66
C VAL A 64 8.91 -22.86 -9.24
N TYR A 65 9.17 -24.06 -8.70
CA TYR A 65 10.35 -24.85 -9.08
C TYR A 65 10.06 -25.89 -10.16
N GLY A 66 8.81 -26.35 -10.29
CA GLY A 66 8.39 -27.32 -11.29
C GLY A 66 8.15 -26.72 -12.68
N ASP A 67 7.72 -25.45 -12.75
CA ASP A 67 7.51 -24.78 -14.04
C ASP A 67 8.84 -24.43 -14.70
N THR A 68 9.29 -25.34 -15.55
CA THR A 68 10.59 -25.27 -16.23
C THR A 68 10.42 -25.21 -17.75
N LYS A 69 11.42 -24.63 -18.39
CA LYS A 69 11.60 -24.63 -19.85
C LYS A 69 12.11 -26.00 -20.32
N PRO A 70 12.10 -26.29 -21.64
CA PRO A 70 12.63 -27.54 -22.18
C PRO A 70 14.10 -27.83 -21.80
N ASP A 71 14.90 -26.77 -21.58
CA ASP A 71 16.30 -26.89 -21.14
C ASP A 71 16.43 -27.15 -19.61
N GLY A 72 15.32 -27.31 -18.90
CA GLY A 72 15.28 -27.53 -17.46
C GLY A 72 15.48 -26.26 -16.65
N THR A 73 15.65 -25.09 -17.25
CA THR A 73 15.73 -23.83 -16.48
C THR A 73 14.35 -23.38 -16.00
N ARG A 74 14.29 -22.81 -14.79
CA ARG A 74 13.05 -22.30 -14.21
C ARG A 74 12.47 -21.17 -15.07
N ARG A 75 11.16 -21.25 -15.36
CA ARG A 75 10.44 -20.20 -16.09
C ARG A 75 10.17 -18.99 -15.20
N ILE A 76 9.68 -19.22 -13.99
CA ILE A 76 9.31 -18.18 -13.02
C ILE A 76 10.57 -17.50 -12.49
N LYS A 77 10.64 -16.17 -12.63
CA LYS A 77 11.73 -15.32 -12.17
C LYS A 77 11.33 -14.40 -11.03
N THR A 78 10.04 -14.10 -10.90
CA THR A 78 9.51 -13.27 -9.84
C THR A 78 8.26 -13.91 -9.26
N VAL A 79 8.20 -14.00 -7.94
CA VAL A 79 7.00 -14.35 -7.16
C VAL A 79 6.59 -13.11 -6.38
N PHE A 80 5.36 -12.67 -6.54
CA PHE A 80 4.76 -11.63 -5.71
C PHE A 80 3.65 -12.26 -4.88
N ALA A 81 3.88 -12.38 -3.58
CA ALA A 81 2.99 -13.05 -2.63
C ALA A 81 2.39 -12.04 -1.65
N LEU A 82 1.16 -11.63 -1.91
CA LEU A 82 0.32 -10.84 -1.02
C LEU A 82 -0.40 -11.81 -0.09
N ILE A 83 0.07 -11.93 1.14
CA ILE A 83 -0.41 -12.92 2.11
C ILE A 83 -0.73 -12.21 3.42
N PRO A 84 -1.93 -12.37 4.01
CA PRO A 84 -2.31 -11.72 5.26
C PRO A 84 -1.38 -12.04 6.43
N ARG A 85 -1.37 -11.17 7.43
CA ARG A 85 -0.56 -11.32 8.63
C ARG A 85 -0.92 -12.60 9.37
N GLY A 86 0.10 -13.27 9.95
CA GLY A 86 -0.09 -14.52 10.69
C GLY A 86 0.00 -15.80 9.83
N ASN A 87 0.06 -15.69 8.49
CA ASN A 87 0.12 -16.85 7.58
C ASN A 87 1.55 -17.32 7.24
N ARG A 88 2.52 -17.16 8.13
CA ARG A 88 3.90 -17.72 8.02
C ARG A 88 4.63 -17.36 6.72
N LYS A 89 4.38 -16.18 6.15
CA LYS A 89 4.99 -15.76 4.86
C LYS A 89 6.52 -15.64 4.94
N THR A 90 7.08 -15.13 6.04
CA THR A 90 8.53 -15.01 6.24
C THR A 90 9.19 -16.39 6.31
N SER A 91 8.59 -17.37 7.00
CA SER A 91 9.09 -18.75 7.04
C SER A 91 9.07 -19.42 5.66
N LEU A 92 8.05 -19.17 4.85
CA LEU A 92 8.00 -19.64 3.45
C LEU A 92 9.16 -19.03 2.63
N GLY A 93 9.39 -17.72 2.74
CA GLY A 93 10.50 -17.04 2.08
C GLY A 93 11.87 -17.57 2.53
N ALA A 94 12.07 -17.80 3.83
CA ALA A 94 13.29 -18.39 4.39
C ALA A 94 13.51 -19.83 3.88
N ALA A 95 12.45 -20.64 3.80
CA ALA A 95 12.52 -21.99 3.23
C ALA A 95 12.95 -21.96 1.75
N MET A 96 12.41 -21.01 0.97
CA MET A 96 12.85 -20.83 -0.43
C MET A 96 14.31 -20.37 -0.52
N ALA A 97 14.78 -19.51 0.38
CA ALA A 97 16.20 -19.14 0.45
C ALA A 97 17.10 -20.35 0.76
N MET A 98 16.65 -21.26 1.63
CA MET A 98 17.38 -22.51 1.93
C MET A 98 17.52 -23.42 0.69
N LEU A 99 16.54 -23.44 -0.23
CA LEU A 99 16.69 -24.17 -1.50
C LEU A 99 17.89 -23.65 -2.32
N HIS A 100 18.08 -22.33 -2.35
CA HIS A 100 19.18 -21.70 -3.09
C HIS A 100 20.55 -21.77 -2.36
N LEU A 101 20.57 -22.11 -1.08
CA LEU A 101 21.80 -22.52 -0.38
C LEU A 101 22.07 -24.02 -0.52
N GLY A 102 21.01 -24.83 -0.71
CA GLY A 102 21.02 -26.27 -0.83
C GLY A 102 20.99 -26.78 -2.27
N PRO A 103 19.88 -27.44 -2.71
CA PRO A 103 19.80 -28.12 -4.01
C PRO A 103 19.87 -27.19 -5.22
N GLU A 104 19.34 -25.96 -5.13
CA GLU A 104 19.34 -24.97 -6.22
C GLU A 104 20.56 -24.04 -6.20
N ARG A 105 21.59 -24.34 -5.40
CA ARG A 105 22.76 -23.47 -5.25
C ARG A 105 23.58 -23.33 -6.52
N ILE A 106 24.03 -22.13 -6.77
CA ILE A 106 25.05 -21.80 -7.77
C ILE A 106 26.36 -21.53 -7.00
N PRO A 107 27.49 -22.17 -7.35
CA PRO A 107 28.75 -21.97 -6.63
C PRO A 107 29.17 -20.49 -6.57
N ARG A 108 29.65 -20.07 -5.40
CA ARG A 108 30.13 -18.70 -5.11
C ARG A 108 29.10 -17.61 -5.31
N SER A 109 27.83 -17.95 -5.35
CA SER A 109 26.73 -16.99 -5.52
C SER A 109 26.23 -16.43 -4.18
N GLN A 110 25.41 -15.38 -4.28
CA GLN A 110 24.78 -14.74 -3.15
C GLN A 110 23.28 -15.03 -3.12
N VAL A 111 22.82 -15.49 -1.98
CA VAL A 111 21.41 -15.56 -1.57
C VAL A 111 21.18 -14.41 -0.59
N MET A 112 20.10 -13.65 -0.72
CA MET A 112 19.87 -12.52 0.15
C MET A 112 18.41 -12.40 0.61
N SER A 113 18.21 -11.82 1.78
CA SER A 113 16.94 -11.23 2.18
C SER A 113 17.11 -9.73 2.39
N ALA A 114 16.04 -8.99 2.14
CA ALA A 114 15.98 -7.56 2.31
C ALA A 114 14.67 -7.18 3.02
N ALA A 115 14.77 -6.32 4.04
CA ALA A 115 13.64 -5.75 4.77
C ALA A 115 13.88 -4.27 5.05
N VAL A 116 12.88 -3.57 5.60
CA VAL A 116 12.97 -2.12 5.87
C VAL A 116 14.12 -1.79 6.80
N ASP A 117 14.24 -2.50 7.91
CA ASP A 117 15.25 -2.26 8.92
C ASP A 117 16.07 -3.53 9.22
N ARG A 118 17.08 -3.38 10.08
CA ARG A 118 17.99 -4.48 10.45
C ARG A 118 17.32 -5.57 11.28
N ASP A 119 16.36 -5.20 12.14
CA ASP A 119 15.70 -6.16 13.03
C ASP A 119 14.75 -7.04 12.23
N GLN A 120 14.00 -6.48 11.28
CA GLN A 120 13.18 -7.24 10.35
C GLN A 120 14.03 -8.15 9.45
N ALA A 121 15.15 -7.64 8.90
CA ALA A 121 16.06 -8.45 8.10
C ALA A 121 16.69 -9.60 8.89
N ARG A 122 16.85 -9.44 10.20
CA ARG A 122 17.37 -10.46 11.12
C ARG A 122 16.42 -11.62 11.31
N ILE A 123 15.11 -11.42 11.24
CA ILE A 123 14.11 -12.50 11.44
C ILE A 123 14.35 -13.63 10.43
N ALA A 124 14.49 -13.32 9.14
CA ALA A 124 14.78 -14.34 8.11
C ALA A 124 16.13 -15.03 8.34
N PHE A 125 17.14 -14.31 8.82
CA PHE A 125 18.44 -14.89 9.17
C PHE A 125 18.34 -15.86 10.36
N GLU A 126 17.61 -15.51 11.41
CA GLU A 126 17.39 -16.36 12.58
C GLU A 126 16.59 -17.62 12.24
N GLU A 127 15.57 -17.51 11.38
CA GLU A 127 14.84 -18.65 10.86
C GLU A 127 15.79 -19.64 10.14
N MET A 128 16.61 -19.12 9.23
CA MET A 128 17.56 -19.95 8.46
C MET A 128 18.66 -20.53 9.35
N THR A 129 19.19 -19.77 10.30
CA THR A 129 20.18 -20.24 11.28
C THR A 129 19.62 -21.38 12.10
N GLY A 130 18.43 -21.22 12.65
CA GLY A 130 17.78 -22.27 13.43
C GLY A 130 17.47 -23.54 12.61
N ILE A 131 17.15 -23.41 11.30
CA ILE A 131 17.00 -24.57 10.40
C ILE A 131 18.35 -25.31 10.25
N VAL A 132 19.45 -24.59 10.08
CA VAL A 132 20.80 -25.17 9.94
C VAL A 132 21.21 -25.88 11.22
N GLU A 133 21.07 -25.24 12.38
CA GLU A 133 21.44 -25.77 13.70
C GLU A 133 20.59 -26.98 14.12
N ALA A 134 19.32 -27.02 13.70
CA ALA A 134 18.44 -28.15 14.00
C ALA A 134 18.77 -29.43 13.22
N HIS A 135 19.68 -29.38 12.23
CA HIS A 135 19.97 -30.49 11.36
C HIS A 135 21.50 -30.79 11.26
N PRO A 136 22.04 -31.87 11.85
CA PRO A 136 23.48 -32.12 11.92
C PRO A 136 24.22 -32.07 10.59
N ARG A 137 23.60 -32.59 9.48
CA ARG A 137 24.22 -32.56 8.14
C ARG A 137 24.33 -31.13 7.58
N LEU A 138 23.40 -30.25 7.93
CA LEU A 138 23.46 -28.83 7.53
C LEU A 138 24.49 -28.09 8.38
N GLU A 139 24.54 -28.34 9.69
CA GLU A 139 25.53 -27.76 10.60
C GLU A 139 26.97 -28.11 10.15
N GLU A 140 27.20 -29.35 9.72
CA GLU A 140 28.47 -29.75 9.10
C GLU A 140 28.76 -29.01 7.79
N ALA A 141 27.75 -28.85 6.94
CA ALA A 141 27.89 -28.27 5.60
C ALA A 141 28.00 -26.75 5.58
N PHE A 142 27.44 -26.06 6.60
CA PHE A 142 27.39 -24.61 6.64
C PHE A 142 28.26 -24.03 7.76
N GLN A 143 28.68 -22.79 7.56
CA GLN A 143 29.33 -21.96 8.57
C GLN A 143 28.47 -20.71 8.81
N ILE A 144 28.09 -20.48 10.06
CA ILE A 144 27.29 -19.34 10.51
C ILE A 144 28.20 -18.29 11.10
N HIS A 145 28.05 -17.05 10.65
CA HIS A 145 28.78 -15.89 11.15
C HIS A 145 27.78 -14.90 11.74
N THR A 146 27.89 -14.58 13.01
CA THR A 146 27.00 -13.66 13.74
C THR A 146 27.70 -12.41 14.26
N ALA A 147 29.06 -12.34 14.17
CA ALA A 147 29.84 -11.24 14.74
C ALA A 147 29.84 -10.00 13.85
N ASN A 148 29.82 -8.80 14.49
CA ASN A 148 30.04 -7.49 13.89
C ASN A 148 29.13 -7.16 12.69
N ASP A 149 27.82 -7.15 12.87
CA ASP A 149 26.81 -6.80 11.83
C ASP A 149 26.90 -7.63 10.53
N LYS A 150 27.60 -8.77 10.55
CA LYS A 150 27.79 -9.65 9.40
C LYS A 150 26.98 -10.93 9.54
N SER A 151 25.66 -10.83 9.65
CA SER A 151 24.77 -11.99 9.61
C SER A 151 24.92 -12.72 8.28
N ARG A 152 25.66 -13.84 8.27
CA ARG A 152 25.99 -14.60 7.06
C ARG A 152 26.00 -16.09 7.33
N ILE A 153 25.39 -16.86 6.42
CA ILE A 153 25.46 -18.33 6.40
C ILE A 153 26.19 -18.73 5.12
N THR A 154 27.28 -19.47 5.22
CA THR A 154 28.11 -19.87 4.06
C THR A 154 28.13 -21.38 3.92
N HIS A 155 27.82 -21.89 2.73
CA HIS A 155 28.04 -23.30 2.39
C HIS A 155 29.51 -23.54 2.14
N LYS A 156 30.18 -24.36 3.01
CA LYS A 156 31.64 -24.53 3.06
C LYS A 156 32.25 -25.00 1.74
N LYS A 157 31.61 -25.96 1.06
CA LYS A 157 32.18 -26.54 -0.20
C LYS A 157 31.98 -25.64 -1.42
N SER A 158 30.85 -24.99 -1.58
CA SER A 158 30.55 -24.20 -2.80
C SER A 158 30.91 -22.72 -2.67
N GLY A 159 31.09 -22.21 -1.44
CA GLY A 159 31.26 -20.80 -1.18
C GLY A 159 29.99 -19.94 -1.43
N THR A 160 28.86 -20.58 -1.72
CA THR A 160 27.55 -19.90 -1.79
C THR A 160 27.18 -19.41 -0.40
N PHE A 161 26.67 -18.20 -0.32
CA PHE A 161 26.36 -17.62 1.00
C PHE A 161 25.05 -16.87 1.00
N TYR A 162 24.41 -16.88 2.16
CA TYR A 162 23.28 -16.03 2.48
C TYR A 162 23.72 -14.81 3.27
N ARG A 163 23.06 -13.67 3.04
CA ARG A 163 23.20 -12.43 3.80
C ARG A 163 21.88 -11.67 3.90
N SER A 164 21.56 -11.17 5.09
CA SER A 164 20.46 -10.21 5.28
C SER A 164 20.92 -8.78 4.99
N MET A 165 19.99 -7.93 4.53
CA MET A 165 20.21 -6.52 4.24
C MET A 165 19.02 -5.69 4.71
N SER A 166 19.28 -4.43 5.10
CA SER A 166 18.24 -3.45 5.37
C SER A 166 18.21 -2.37 4.29
N ALA A 167 17.06 -1.73 4.10
CA ALA A 167 16.86 -0.63 3.15
C ALA A 167 17.72 0.59 3.47
N ASP A 168 18.13 0.77 4.72
CA ASP A 168 19.03 1.84 5.15
C ASP A 168 20.50 1.62 4.74
N ALA A 169 20.85 0.42 4.27
CA ALA A 169 22.21 0.10 3.84
C ALA A 169 22.45 0.53 2.39
N ALA A 170 22.89 1.76 2.20
CA ALA A 170 23.11 2.43 0.89
C ALA A 170 24.11 1.76 -0.09
N THR A 171 24.59 0.53 0.19
CA THR A 171 25.68 -0.14 -0.56
C THR A 171 25.25 -1.40 -1.31
N ALA A 172 24.05 -1.43 -1.88
CA ALA A 172 23.56 -2.61 -2.63
C ALA A 172 24.11 -2.69 -4.08
N HIS A 173 24.70 -1.62 -4.61
CA HIS A 173 25.22 -1.58 -5.96
C HIS A 173 26.45 -2.52 -6.15
N GLY A 174 26.52 -3.19 -7.29
CA GLY A 174 27.63 -4.10 -7.64
C GLY A 174 27.44 -5.57 -7.26
N ARG A 175 26.31 -5.94 -6.63
CA ARG A 175 26.02 -7.32 -6.22
C ARG A 175 25.31 -8.11 -7.33
N THR A 176 25.47 -9.43 -7.29
CA THR A 176 24.87 -10.38 -8.24
C THR A 176 24.16 -11.50 -7.48
N PRO A 177 22.99 -11.23 -6.87
CA PRO A 177 22.24 -12.27 -6.18
C PRO A 177 21.66 -13.28 -7.18
N VAL A 178 21.58 -14.53 -6.75
CA VAL A 178 20.84 -15.59 -7.47
C VAL A 178 19.44 -15.79 -6.90
N PHE A 179 19.26 -15.35 -5.66
CA PHE A 179 17.97 -15.34 -4.98
C PHE A 179 17.89 -14.10 -4.10
N ALA A 180 16.75 -13.43 -4.15
CA ALA A 180 16.42 -12.35 -3.24
C ALA A 180 15.02 -12.53 -2.66
N LEU A 181 14.92 -12.51 -1.33
CA LEU A 181 13.67 -12.38 -0.58
C LEU A 181 13.50 -10.90 -0.20
N VAL A 182 12.45 -10.28 -0.67
CA VAL A 182 12.02 -8.94 -0.24
C VAL A 182 10.82 -9.12 0.66
N ASP A 183 10.98 -8.83 1.94
CA ASP A 183 9.92 -8.99 2.94
C ASP A 183 9.30 -7.65 3.32
N GLU A 184 7.99 -7.65 3.55
CA GLU A 184 7.17 -6.50 3.93
C GLU A 184 7.37 -5.27 3.01
N LEU A 185 7.28 -5.48 1.68
CA LEU A 185 7.50 -4.42 0.69
C LEU A 185 6.58 -3.20 0.91
N HIS A 186 5.39 -3.38 1.49
CA HIS A 186 4.41 -2.33 1.73
C HIS A 186 4.89 -1.20 2.66
N ILE A 187 5.91 -1.45 3.50
CA ILE A 187 6.49 -0.44 4.39
C ILE A 187 7.77 0.20 3.84
N TRP A 188 8.22 -0.17 2.64
CA TRP A 188 9.44 0.41 2.04
C TRP A 188 9.18 1.80 1.49
N LYS A 189 9.96 2.78 1.98
CA LYS A 189 9.82 4.20 1.60
C LYS A 189 10.70 4.60 0.41
N LYS A 190 11.81 3.87 0.12
CA LYS A 190 12.81 4.21 -0.90
C LYS A 190 12.97 3.11 -1.92
N ARG A 191 13.19 3.49 -3.18
CA ARG A 191 13.38 2.57 -4.32
C ARG A 191 14.79 2.01 -4.46
N ASP A 192 15.80 2.67 -3.90
CA ASP A 192 17.22 2.40 -4.20
C ASP A 192 17.60 0.93 -4.02
N LEU A 193 17.21 0.31 -2.89
CA LEU A 193 17.50 -1.10 -2.64
C LEU A 193 16.68 -2.01 -3.56
N TRP A 194 15.42 -1.69 -3.83
CA TRP A 194 14.56 -2.41 -4.75
C TRP A 194 15.15 -2.46 -6.16
N ASP A 195 15.56 -1.32 -6.70
CA ASP A 195 16.11 -1.21 -8.05
C ASP A 195 17.48 -1.91 -8.13
N ALA A 196 18.30 -1.81 -7.09
CA ALA A 196 19.57 -2.53 -6.99
C ALA A 196 19.39 -4.05 -6.96
N ILE A 197 18.38 -4.58 -6.27
CA ILE A 197 18.04 -6.00 -6.25
C ILE A 197 17.58 -6.45 -7.64
N LYS A 198 16.60 -5.77 -8.24
CA LYS A 198 16.07 -6.12 -9.57
C LYS A 198 17.15 -6.14 -10.64
N THR A 199 17.97 -5.09 -10.70
CA THR A 199 19.07 -5.01 -11.67
C THR A 199 20.19 -6.01 -11.37
N GLY A 200 20.42 -6.35 -10.11
CA GLY A 200 21.39 -7.37 -9.70
C GLY A 200 21.02 -8.77 -10.15
N LEU A 201 19.74 -9.13 -10.02
CA LEU A 201 19.21 -10.46 -10.41
C LEU A 201 19.29 -10.74 -11.90
N VAL A 202 19.18 -9.73 -12.75
CA VAL A 202 19.30 -9.89 -14.23
C VAL A 202 20.64 -10.45 -14.66
N LYS A 203 21.70 -10.24 -13.88
CA LYS A 203 23.08 -10.65 -14.20
C LYS A 203 23.30 -12.17 -14.15
N THR A 204 22.42 -12.91 -13.46
CA THR A 204 22.58 -14.36 -13.28
C THR A 204 21.38 -15.12 -13.86
N PRO A 205 21.61 -16.01 -14.85
CA PRO A 205 20.58 -16.91 -15.35
C PRO A 205 20.00 -17.76 -14.21
N GLY A 206 18.67 -17.96 -14.22
CA GLY A 206 18.00 -18.77 -13.20
C GLY A 206 17.82 -18.08 -11.83
N SER A 207 18.12 -16.78 -11.72
CA SER A 207 17.84 -16.01 -10.50
C SER A 207 16.34 -15.96 -10.18
N LEU A 208 15.99 -15.74 -8.90
CA LEU A 208 14.62 -15.65 -8.41
C LEU A 208 14.47 -14.48 -7.46
N LEU A 209 13.48 -13.63 -7.72
CA LEU A 209 12.96 -12.65 -6.79
C LEU A 209 11.69 -13.18 -6.12
N VAL A 210 11.65 -13.19 -4.80
CA VAL A 210 10.46 -13.49 -4.02
C VAL A 210 10.11 -12.27 -3.20
N VAL A 211 8.90 -11.75 -3.39
CA VAL A 211 8.34 -10.65 -2.61
C VAL A 211 7.25 -11.22 -1.73
N THR A 212 7.36 -11.02 -0.42
CA THR A 212 6.33 -11.38 0.56
C THR A 212 5.86 -10.10 1.25
N THR A 213 4.56 -9.82 1.21
CA THR A 213 4.00 -8.59 1.76
C THR A 213 2.55 -8.76 2.18
N THR A 214 2.05 -7.85 3.01
CA THR A 214 0.62 -7.58 3.19
C THR A 214 0.23 -6.37 2.36
N ALA A 215 -1.07 -6.08 2.29
CA ALA A 215 -1.55 -4.83 1.72
C ALA A 215 -1.01 -3.62 2.51
N GLY A 216 -0.83 -2.53 1.81
CA GLY A 216 -0.35 -1.27 2.36
C GLY A 216 -1.44 -0.21 2.42
N ILE A 217 -0.99 1.03 2.64
CA ILE A 217 -1.81 2.22 2.67
C ILE A 217 -1.25 3.22 1.67
N GLY A 218 -2.14 3.92 0.96
CA GLY A 218 -1.78 4.85 -0.10
C GLY A 218 -1.32 4.17 -1.38
N HIS A 219 -1.33 4.90 -2.47
CA HIS A 219 -1.10 4.37 -3.82
C HIS A 219 0.25 4.77 -4.41
N GLU A 220 1.00 5.67 -3.75
CA GLU A 220 2.27 6.22 -4.25
C GLU A 220 3.50 5.50 -3.67
N ASN A 221 3.49 4.17 -3.72
CA ASN A 221 4.62 3.39 -3.21
C ASN A 221 4.93 2.18 -4.11
N ILE A 222 6.15 1.66 -4.00
CA ILE A 222 6.67 0.54 -4.80
C ILE A 222 5.80 -0.71 -4.66
N ALA A 223 5.26 -0.96 -3.48
CA ALA A 223 4.46 -2.14 -3.21
C ALA A 223 3.12 -2.07 -3.96
N TYR A 224 2.46 -0.92 -3.97
CA TYR A 224 1.22 -0.73 -4.73
C TYR A 224 1.44 -0.82 -6.24
N GLU A 225 2.49 -0.18 -6.75
CA GLU A 225 2.89 -0.30 -8.17
C GLU A 225 3.08 -1.78 -8.56
N THR A 226 3.81 -2.53 -7.72
CA THR A 226 4.06 -3.96 -7.96
C THR A 226 2.79 -4.80 -7.81
N TYR A 227 1.93 -4.47 -6.86
CA TYR A 227 0.62 -5.09 -6.66
C TYR A 227 -0.31 -4.90 -7.86
N LYS A 228 -0.43 -3.67 -8.39
CA LYS A 228 -1.22 -3.40 -9.62
C LYS A 228 -0.72 -4.25 -10.79
N TYR A 229 0.59 -4.30 -10.98
CA TYR A 229 1.18 -5.16 -12.00
C TYR A 229 0.85 -6.63 -11.76
N ALA A 230 0.98 -7.12 -10.52
CA ALA A 230 0.62 -8.48 -10.14
C ALA A 230 -0.85 -8.79 -10.42
N LYS A 231 -1.76 -7.87 -10.11
CA LYS A 231 -3.20 -8.00 -10.38
C LYS A 231 -3.50 -8.06 -11.88
N SER A 232 -2.84 -7.22 -12.69
CA SER A 232 -2.97 -7.26 -14.15
C SER A 232 -2.45 -8.57 -14.76
N VAL A 233 -1.39 -9.16 -14.21
CA VAL A 233 -0.92 -10.49 -14.63
C VAL A 233 -1.90 -11.58 -14.18
N ALA A 234 -2.40 -11.53 -12.95
CA ALA A 234 -3.33 -12.51 -12.41
C ALA A 234 -4.65 -12.56 -13.18
N THR A 235 -5.16 -11.41 -13.62
CA THR A 235 -6.40 -11.28 -14.42
C THR A 235 -6.19 -11.52 -15.91
N GLY A 236 -4.96 -11.77 -16.37
CA GLY A 236 -4.64 -12.01 -17.78
C GLY A 236 -4.62 -10.75 -18.65
N GLN A 237 -4.68 -9.56 -18.06
CA GLN A 237 -4.51 -8.30 -18.80
C GLN A 237 -3.07 -8.14 -19.33
N ILE A 238 -2.09 -8.69 -18.60
CA ILE A 238 -0.70 -8.74 -18.99
C ILE A 238 -0.25 -10.20 -19.04
N ASP A 239 0.25 -10.64 -20.19
CA ASP A 239 0.86 -11.97 -20.33
C ASP A 239 2.33 -11.91 -19.90
N ASN A 240 2.64 -12.48 -18.73
CA ASN A 240 4.01 -12.64 -18.27
C ASN A 240 4.19 -13.95 -17.49
N ALA A 241 4.50 -15.02 -18.19
CA ALA A 241 4.73 -16.34 -17.61
C ALA A 241 5.95 -16.42 -16.66
N ALA A 242 6.82 -15.40 -16.62
CA ALA A 242 7.96 -15.34 -15.72
C ALA A 242 7.61 -14.66 -14.36
N PHE A 243 6.43 -14.11 -14.23
CA PHE A 243 5.93 -13.46 -13.01
C PHE A 243 4.76 -14.26 -12.44
N LEU A 244 4.89 -14.74 -11.20
CA LEU A 244 3.85 -15.49 -10.51
C LEU A 244 3.18 -14.61 -9.44
N PRO A 245 1.96 -14.11 -9.70
CA PRO A 245 1.17 -13.45 -8.67
C PRO A 245 0.48 -14.46 -7.76
N ILE A 246 0.50 -14.22 -6.46
CA ILE A 246 -0.21 -14.98 -5.41
C ILE A 246 -0.91 -13.97 -4.54
N LEU A 247 -2.20 -13.71 -4.81
CA LEU A 247 -2.95 -12.62 -4.21
C LEU A 247 -4.07 -13.17 -3.31
N PHE A 248 -3.77 -13.32 -2.02
CA PHE A 248 -4.78 -13.65 -1.01
C PHE A 248 -5.37 -12.35 -0.46
N GLU A 249 -6.38 -11.83 -1.14
CA GLU A 249 -7.03 -10.57 -0.82
C GLU A 249 -8.56 -10.71 -0.80
N ALA A 250 -9.22 -9.91 0.02
CA ALA A 250 -10.66 -9.69 -0.04
C ALA A 250 -10.96 -8.50 -0.97
N ASP A 251 -12.17 -8.49 -1.55
CA ASP A 251 -12.62 -7.30 -2.24
C ASP A 251 -12.93 -6.17 -1.22
N PRO A 252 -12.70 -4.89 -1.58
CA PRO A 252 -12.92 -3.79 -0.66
C PRO A 252 -14.34 -3.69 -0.10
N ASP A 253 -15.33 -4.16 -0.86
CA ASP A 253 -16.76 -4.09 -0.50
C ASP A 253 -17.26 -5.33 0.28
N GLU A 254 -16.40 -6.35 0.48
CA GLU A 254 -16.77 -7.52 1.27
C GLU A 254 -16.86 -7.21 2.76
N ASP A 255 -17.86 -7.82 3.43
CA ASP A 255 -18.03 -7.64 4.88
C ASP A 255 -16.84 -8.23 5.65
N TYR A 256 -16.08 -7.39 6.31
CA TYR A 256 -14.92 -7.78 7.11
C TYR A 256 -15.25 -8.72 8.28
N ARG A 257 -16.55 -8.85 8.65
CA ARG A 257 -17.05 -9.71 9.73
C ARG A 257 -17.34 -11.13 9.24
N ASP A 258 -17.41 -11.36 7.93
CA ASP A 258 -17.73 -12.66 7.35
C ASP A 258 -16.53 -13.63 7.48
N GLU A 259 -16.71 -14.66 8.33
CA GLU A 259 -15.66 -15.69 8.51
C GLU A 259 -15.38 -16.49 7.22
N ALA A 260 -16.32 -16.56 6.27
CA ALA A 260 -16.07 -17.21 4.99
C ALA A 260 -15.03 -16.44 4.17
N VAL A 261 -15.03 -15.09 4.25
CA VAL A 261 -13.99 -14.25 3.66
C VAL A 261 -12.65 -14.52 4.34
N TRP A 262 -12.62 -14.62 5.69
CA TRP A 262 -11.38 -14.90 6.42
C TRP A 262 -10.76 -16.23 6.00
N HIS A 263 -11.55 -17.29 5.93
CA HIS A 263 -11.09 -18.62 5.52
C HIS A 263 -10.59 -18.63 4.07
N ARG A 264 -11.20 -17.85 3.19
CA ARG A 264 -10.76 -17.73 1.80
C ARG A 264 -9.41 -17.05 1.68
N VAL A 265 -9.21 -15.92 2.37
CA VAL A 265 -8.00 -15.10 2.19
C VAL A 265 -6.85 -15.47 3.13
N ASN A 266 -7.10 -16.21 4.22
CA ASN A 266 -6.06 -16.69 5.11
C ASN A 266 -5.80 -18.19 4.89
N PRO A 267 -4.86 -18.55 4.01
CA PRO A 267 -4.65 -19.95 3.62
C PRO A 267 -4.28 -20.87 4.80
N GLY A 268 -3.69 -20.30 5.85
CA GLY A 268 -3.35 -21.04 7.07
C GLY A 268 -4.55 -21.48 7.90
N LEU A 269 -5.73 -20.86 7.75
CA LEU A 269 -6.94 -21.31 8.44
C LEU A 269 -7.45 -22.69 7.97
N SER A 270 -7.02 -23.13 6.78
CA SER A 270 -7.32 -24.47 6.25
C SER A 270 -6.35 -25.54 6.74
N CYS A 271 -5.35 -25.20 7.57
CA CYS A 271 -4.32 -26.11 8.07
C CYS A 271 -4.72 -26.78 9.41
N ASP A 272 -3.99 -27.81 9.79
CA ASP A 272 -4.13 -28.49 11.08
C ASP A 272 -2.78 -28.54 11.83
N PRO A 273 -2.62 -27.79 12.96
CA PRO A 273 -3.57 -26.82 13.52
C PRO A 273 -3.70 -25.56 12.67
N PRO A 274 -4.88 -24.89 12.65
CA PRO A 274 -5.11 -23.68 11.88
C PRO A 274 -4.29 -22.49 12.41
N TYR A 275 -3.96 -21.55 11.52
CA TYR A 275 -3.35 -20.26 11.83
C TYR A 275 -3.75 -19.19 10.79
N PRO A 276 -3.82 -17.90 11.15
CA PRO A 276 -3.72 -17.38 12.53
C PRO A 276 -4.82 -17.93 13.45
N ASP A 277 -4.71 -17.64 14.76
CA ASP A 277 -5.72 -18.04 15.74
C ASP A 277 -7.08 -17.41 15.40
N ILE A 278 -8.09 -18.23 15.13
CA ILE A 278 -9.41 -17.74 14.70
C ILE A 278 -10.16 -17.02 15.82
N ASP A 279 -9.98 -17.41 17.08
CA ASP A 279 -10.61 -16.71 18.20
C ASP A 279 -9.98 -15.35 18.43
N GLY A 280 -8.66 -15.22 18.16
CA GLY A 280 -7.98 -13.93 18.12
C GLY A 280 -8.54 -13.01 17.02
N LEU A 281 -8.83 -13.53 15.82
CA LEU A 281 -9.47 -12.76 14.76
C LEU A 281 -10.88 -12.31 15.15
N ARG A 282 -11.70 -13.19 15.74
CA ARG A 282 -13.04 -12.87 16.26
C ARG A 282 -12.99 -11.76 17.30
N GLN A 283 -12.01 -11.79 18.20
CA GLN A 283 -11.84 -10.73 19.20
C GLN A 283 -11.49 -9.38 18.54
N MET A 284 -10.58 -9.36 17.56
CA MET A 284 -10.23 -8.14 16.83
C MET A 284 -11.43 -7.55 16.11
N VAL A 285 -12.28 -8.38 15.51
CA VAL A 285 -13.50 -7.91 14.82
C VAL A 285 -14.49 -7.28 15.80
N LYS A 286 -14.69 -7.86 16.99
CA LYS A 286 -15.55 -7.25 18.04
C LYS A 286 -15.04 -5.87 18.46
N GLU A 287 -13.74 -5.69 18.56
CA GLU A 287 -13.13 -4.39 18.88
C GLU A 287 -13.29 -3.41 17.71
N ALA A 288 -13.16 -3.88 16.50
CA ALA A 288 -13.32 -3.13 15.26
C ALA A 288 -14.75 -2.61 15.01
N GLU A 289 -15.79 -3.25 15.57
CA GLU A 289 -17.17 -2.76 15.51
C GLU A 289 -17.35 -1.40 16.19
N HIS A 290 -16.51 -1.09 17.16
CA HIS A 290 -16.58 0.15 17.95
C HIS A 290 -15.42 1.12 17.69
N ARG A 291 -14.44 0.71 16.86
CA ARG A 291 -13.23 1.49 16.59
C ARG A 291 -12.90 1.44 15.08
N PRO A 292 -13.21 2.51 14.34
CA PRO A 292 -12.95 2.55 12.89
C PRO A 292 -11.48 2.27 12.51
N SER A 293 -10.52 2.75 13.30
CA SER A 293 -9.09 2.49 13.09
C SER A 293 -8.74 1.00 13.17
N ASP A 294 -9.35 0.27 14.11
CA ASP A 294 -9.12 -1.15 14.29
C ASP A 294 -9.77 -1.95 13.15
N ARG A 295 -10.90 -1.48 12.62
CA ARG A 295 -11.55 -2.02 11.43
C ARG A 295 -10.63 -1.91 10.20
N GLU A 296 -10.11 -0.72 9.92
CA GLU A 296 -9.21 -0.54 8.78
C GLU A 296 -7.91 -1.34 8.95
N MET A 297 -7.35 -1.39 10.16
CA MET A 297 -6.20 -2.25 10.46
C MET A 297 -6.50 -3.73 10.23
N PHE A 298 -7.68 -4.23 10.63
CA PHE A 298 -8.09 -5.61 10.39
C PHE A 298 -8.24 -5.88 8.89
N ARG A 299 -8.90 -5.01 8.14
CA ARG A 299 -9.08 -5.10 6.70
C ARG A 299 -7.73 -5.12 5.98
N GLN A 300 -6.81 -4.25 6.34
CA GLN A 300 -5.47 -4.19 5.76
C GLN A 300 -4.65 -5.45 6.07
N LEU A 301 -4.51 -5.81 7.35
CA LEU A 301 -3.52 -6.81 7.77
C LEU A 301 -4.02 -8.26 7.69
N HIS A 302 -5.33 -8.48 7.87
CA HIS A 302 -5.92 -9.82 7.92
C HIS A 302 -6.79 -10.15 6.72
N LEU A 303 -7.21 -9.15 5.93
CA LEU A 303 -7.96 -9.36 4.68
C LEU A 303 -7.20 -8.88 3.45
N ASN A 304 -6.02 -8.28 3.62
CA ASN A 304 -5.22 -7.70 2.53
C ASN A 304 -5.99 -6.71 1.64
N VAL A 305 -6.94 -5.98 2.21
CA VAL A 305 -7.58 -4.87 1.52
C VAL A 305 -6.59 -3.72 1.49
N TRP A 306 -6.27 -3.24 0.30
CA TRP A 306 -5.41 -2.07 0.16
C TRP A 306 -6.22 -0.84 0.56
N LEU A 307 -5.71 -0.04 1.50
CA LEU A 307 -6.41 1.12 2.02
C LEU A 307 -6.03 2.38 1.24
N ASP A 308 -7.05 3.18 0.93
CA ASP A 308 -6.89 4.53 0.40
C ASP A 308 -6.55 5.49 1.55
N GLY A 309 -5.75 6.53 1.25
CA GLY A 309 -5.50 7.62 2.18
C GLY A 309 -4.27 7.48 3.09
N ALA A 310 -4.19 8.33 4.09
CA ALA A 310 -3.12 8.33 5.08
C ALA A 310 -3.18 7.09 5.98
N ALA A 311 -2.03 6.65 6.47
CA ALA A 311 -1.93 5.48 7.37
C ALA A 311 -2.77 5.59 8.64
N ASN A 312 -3.07 6.81 9.07
CA ASN A 312 -4.00 7.14 10.14
C ASN A 312 -4.69 8.44 9.74
N PRO A 313 -5.85 8.37 9.05
CA PRO A 313 -6.62 9.57 8.79
C PRO A 313 -7.01 10.21 10.13
N GLU A 314 -6.88 11.51 10.21
CA GLU A 314 -7.21 12.25 11.45
C GLU A 314 -8.69 12.12 11.81
N TRP A 315 -9.54 12.02 10.77
CA TRP A 315 -10.99 11.94 10.92
C TRP A 315 -11.55 10.68 10.28
N SER A 316 -12.54 10.06 10.96
CA SER A 316 -13.28 8.94 10.40
C SER A 316 -14.09 9.39 9.18
N LEU A 317 -13.92 8.69 8.05
CA LEU A 317 -14.73 8.94 6.86
C LEU A 317 -16.21 8.62 7.07
N ASP A 318 -16.56 7.73 8.00
CA ASP A 318 -17.97 7.47 8.32
C ASP A 318 -18.63 8.72 8.96
N VAL A 319 -17.92 9.40 9.90
CA VAL A 319 -18.39 10.65 10.49
C VAL A 319 -18.47 11.76 9.45
N TRP A 320 -17.51 11.79 8.51
CA TRP A 320 -17.57 12.71 7.39
C TRP A 320 -18.79 12.45 6.51
N ASP A 321 -19.03 11.20 6.12
CA ASP A 321 -20.13 10.80 5.23
C ASP A 321 -21.53 11.09 5.84
N GLU A 322 -21.66 11.09 7.18
CA GLU A 322 -22.88 11.51 7.88
C GLU A 322 -23.23 13.00 7.67
N ASN A 323 -22.28 13.81 7.21
CA ASN A 323 -22.44 15.22 6.86
C ASN A 323 -22.69 15.45 5.35
N ALA A 324 -22.90 14.39 4.55
CA ALA A 324 -22.99 14.52 3.10
C ALA A 324 -24.17 15.36 2.60
N GLY A 325 -25.30 15.36 3.24
CA GLY A 325 -26.50 16.18 2.99
C GLY A 325 -26.69 16.74 1.56
N GLU A 326 -27.88 17.01 1.15
CA GLU A 326 -28.13 17.66 -0.15
C GLU A 326 -27.65 19.13 -0.12
N LEU A 327 -26.83 19.55 -1.09
CA LEU A 327 -26.28 20.90 -1.19
C LEU A 327 -26.74 21.55 -2.49
N ASP A 328 -27.66 22.49 -2.38
CA ASP A 328 -28.08 23.38 -3.49
C ASP A 328 -27.52 24.78 -3.27
N LEU A 329 -26.45 25.10 -3.99
CA LEU A 329 -25.82 26.42 -3.91
C LEU A 329 -26.71 27.54 -4.43
N THR A 330 -27.66 27.25 -5.34
CA THR A 330 -28.58 28.27 -5.90
C THR A 330 -29.56 28.75 -4.83
N ALA A 331 -30.01 27.84 -3.96
CA ALA A 331 -30.88 28.20 -2.83
C ALA A 331 -30.17 29.03 -1.75
N LEU A 332 -28.85 29.11 -1.80
CA LEU A 332 -28.03 29.89 -0.84
C LEU A 332 -27.52 31.22 -1.40
N GLU A 333 -27.84 31.55 -2.65
CA GLU A 333 -27.40 32.81 -3.26
C GLU A 333 -27.80 34.03 -2.46
N GLY A 334 -26.92 35.05 -2.46
CA GLY A 334 -27.11 36.29 -1.71
C GLY A 334 -26.86 36.16 -0.19
N ARG A 335 -26.47 34.96 0.32
CA ARG A 335 -26.11 34.79 1.76
C ARG A 335 -24.66 35.22 2.02
N PRO A 336 -24.33 35.55 3.27
CA PRO A 336 -22.95 35.74 3.71
C PRO A 336 -22.12 34.47 3.43
N ALA A 337 -20.90 34.64 2.96
CA ALA A 337 -19.98 33.53 2.62
C ALA A 337 -18.54 33.89 2.94
N TRP A 338 -17.74 32.87 3.22
CA TRP A 338 -16.29 32.98 3.38
C TRP A 338 -15.60 32.04 2.39
N ILE A 339 -14.58 32.54 1.72
CA ILE A 339 -13.82 31.79 0.73
C ILE A 339 -12.43 31.50 1.26
N GLY A 340 -11.98 30.26 1.16
CA GLY A 340 -10.61 29.84 1.45
C GLY A 340 -9.93 29.33 0.16
N VAL A 341 -8.73 29.82 -0.14
CA VAL A 341 -7.99 29.47 -1.34
C VAL A 341 -6.63 28.87 -0.99
N ASP A 342 -6.33 27.67 -1.49
CA ASP A 342 -5.01 27.05 -1.42
C ASP A 342 -4.48 26.90 -2.85
N LEU A 343 -3.42 27.65 -3.17
CA LEU A 343 -2.78 27.63 -4.50
C LEU A 343 -1.57 26.70 -4.49
N ALA A 344 -1.54 25.80 -5.44
CA ALA A 344 -0.45 24.87 -5.62
C ALA A 344 0.80 25.49 -6.25
N LYS A 345 1.95 24.83 -6.06
CA LYS A 345 3.17 25.11 -6.84
C LYS A 345 3.02 24.55 -8.25
N ARG A 346 2.56 25.36 -9.21
CA ARG A 346 2.53 25.16 -10.67
C ARG A 346 1.99 23.86 -11.26
N ILE A 347 2.19 22.69 -10.66
CA ILE A 347 1.84 21.39 -11.27
C ILE A 347 1.03 20.46 -10.32
N ASP A 348 0.52 20.99 -9.23
CA ASP A 348 -0.23 20.25 -8.22
C ASP A 348 -1.69 20.74 -8.13
N LEU A 349 -2.49 20.17 -7.21
CA LEU A 349 -3.87 20.56 -6.98
C LEU A 349 -3.97 21.93 -6.31
N ALA A 350 -4.81 22.81 -6.87
CA ALA A 350 -5.28 24.01 -6.19
C ALA A 350 -6.75 23.84 -5.82
N ALA A 351 -7.22 24.52 -4.79
CA ALA A 351 -8.61 24.43 -4.34
C ALA A 351 -9.16 25.78 -3.88
N VAL A 352 -10.41 26.01 -4.23
CA VAL A 352 -11.23 27.11 -3.72
C VAL A 352 -12.39 26.52 -2.95
N SER A 353 -12.47 26.83 -1.66
CA SER A 353 -13.56 26.42 -0.78
C SER A 353 -14.46 27.60 -0.46
N VAL A 354 -15.77 27.38 -0.35
CA VAL A 354 -16.72 28.36 0.12
C VAL A 354 -17.54 27.79 1.27
N ALA A 355 -17.65 28.53 2.35
CA ALA A 355 -18.43 28.20 3.53
C ALA A 355 -19.61 29.19 3.67
N ILE A 356 -20.85 28.66 3.76
CA ILE A 356 -22.08 29.47 3.75
C ILE A 356 -23.00 29.02 4.90
N PRO A 357 -23.34 29.89 5.87
CA PRO A 357 -24.30 29.55 6.92
C PRO A 357 -25.71 29.28 6.36
N MET A 358 -26.31 28.15 6.76
CA MET A 358 -27.61 27.74 6.24
C MET A 358 -28.80 28.34 7.03
N GLY A 359 -28.54 29.03 8.13
CA GLY A 359 -29.58 29.68 8.96
C GLY A 359 -30.25 28.80 10.03
N ASP A 360 -29.98 27.51 9.99
CA ASP A 360 -30.42 26.49 10.97
C ASP A 360 -29.30 26.01 11.91
N GLY A 361 -28.18 26.72 11.91
CA GLY A 361 -26.97 26.37 12.68
C GLY A 361 -26.00 25.43 11.92
N ARG A 362 -26.35 24.99 10.71
CA ARG A 362 -25.48 24.25 9.82
C ARG A 362 -24.68 25.17 8.91
N MET A 363 -23.59 24.63 8.38
CA MET A 363 -22.67 25.29 7.45
C MET A 363 -22.57 24.45 6.15
N ALA A 364 -22.94 25.03 5.05
CA ALA A 364 -22.68 24.46 3.74
C ALA A 364 -21.20 24.67 3.37
N ILE A 365 -20.55 23.62 2.89
CA ILE A 365 -19.17 23.66 2.41
C ILE A 365 -19.14 23.12 0.99
N HIS A 366 -18.71 23.97 0.05
CA HIS A 366 -18.45 23.55 -1.31
C HIS A 366 -16.97 23.78 -1.63
N VAL A 367 -16.38 22.84 -2.36
CA VAL A 367 -14.97 22.91 -2.78
C VAL A 367 -14.89 22.60 -4.27
N GLN A 368 -14.31 23.52 -5.02
CA GLN A 368 -13.88 23.29 -6.39
C GLN A 368 -12.37 23.16 -6.44
N SER A 369 -11.91 22.08 -7.04
CA SER A 369 -10.48 21.81 -7.19
C SER A 369 -10.05 22.05 -8.64
N PHE A 370 -8.77 22.38 -8.83
CA PHE A 370 -8.14 22.67 -10.12
C PHE A 370 -6.85 21.88 -10.27
N CYS A 371 -6.60 21.33 -11.46
CA CYS A 371 -5.37 20.58 -11.74
C CYS A 371 -4.99 20.73 -13.22
N PRO A 372 -3.70 20.88 -13.58
CA PRO A 372 -3.29 20.90 -14.98
C PRO A 372 -3.62 19.57 -15.68
N GLU A 373 -4.15 19.63 -16.90
CA GLU A 373 -4.43 18.43 -17.72
C GLU A 373 -3.21 17.53 -17.89
N GLY A 374 -2.04 18.13 -18.09
CA GLY A 374 -0.80 17.39 -18.24
C GLY A 374 -0.41 16.66 -16.95
N ALA A 375 -0.69 17.22 -15.77
CA ALA A 375 -0.49 16.55 -14.49
C ALA A 375 -1.46 15.37 -14.33
N ILE A 376 -2.75 15.56 -14.63
CA ILE A 376 -3.77 14.50 -14.58
C ILE A 376 -3.36 13.31 -15.47
N ARG A 377 -2.91 13.57 -16.70
CA ARG A 377 -2.46 12.52 -17.64
C ARG A 377 -1.21 11.75 -17.18
N ARG A 378 -0.31 12.41 -16.46
CA ARG A 378 0.95 11.80 -15.97
C ARG A 378 0.80 11.04 -14.65
N ARG A 379 -0.27 11.27 -13.90
CA ARG A 379 -0.46 10.60 -12.60
C ARG A 379 -0.74 9.11 -12.78
N THR A 380 -0.05 8.31 -12.00
CA THR A 380 -0.15 6.83 -11.98
C THR A 380 -0.53 6.30 -10.60
N ASP A 381 -0.91 7.20 -9.70
CA ASP A 381 -1.25 6.92 -8.30
C ASP A 381 -2.56 6.12 -8.10
N GLY A 382 -3.36 5.97 -9.17
CA GLY A 382 -4.62 5.23 -9.12
C GLY A 382 -5.81 6.07 -8.66
N VAL A 383 -5.58 7.33 -8.30
CA VAL A 383 -6.64 8.28 -7.93
C VAL A 383 -7.47 8.64 -9.19
N PRO A 384 -8.81 8.63 -9.13
CA PRO A 384 -9.67 8.74 -10.30
C PRO A 384 -9.87 10.20 -10.76
N TYR A 385 -8.80 10.97 -10.96
CA TYR A 385 -8.87 12.38 -11.37
C TYR A 385 -9.70 12.60 -12.63
N ALA A 386 -9.54 11.74 -13.63
CA ALA A 386 -10.30 11.84 -14.89
C ALA A 386 -11.81 11.70 -14.65
N LEU A 387 -12.22 10.80 -13.76
CA LEU A 387 -13.63 10.63 -13.38
C LEU A 387 -14.15 11.88 -12.66
N TRP A 388 -13.36 12.48 -11.78
CA TRP A 388 -13.76 13.69 -11.07
C TRP A 388 -13.86 14.91 -12.00
N VAL A 389 -13.05 14.96 -13.06
CA VAL A 389 -13.22 15.96 -14.13
C VAL A 389 -14.54 15.75 -14.87
N GLU A 390 -14.84 14.51 -15.26
CA GLU A 390 -16.10 14.16 -15.94
C GLU A 390 -17.33 14.47 -15.08
N GLN A 391 -17.24 14.26 -13.78
CA GLN A 391 -18.29 14.55 -12.81
C GLN A 391 -18.36 16.03 -12.37
N GLY A 392 -17.41 16.87 -12.77
CA GLY A 392 -17.38 18.31 -12.45
C GLY A 392 -16.80 18.65 -11.06
N TRP A 393 -16.24 17.67 -10.32
CA TRP A 393 -15.60 17.91 -9.01
C TRP A 393 -14.17 18.45 -9.10
N LEU A 394 -13.54 18.29 -10.27
CA LEU A 394 -12.20 18.75 -10.58
C LEU A 394 -12.23 19.50 -11.91
N THR A 395 -11.71 20.73 -11.95
CA THR A 395 -11.50 21.48 -13.18
C THR A 395 -10.12 21.17 -13.73
N ALA A 396 -10.05 20.66 -14.97
CA ALA A 396 -8.82 20.46 -15.68
C ALA A 396 -8.38 21.78 -16.35
N CYS A 397 -7.27 22.36 -15.88
CA CYS A 397 -6.67 23.54 -16.48
C CYS A 397 -5.89 23.15 -17.76
N PRO A 398 -6.03 23.86 -18.88
CA PRO A 398 -5.29 23.57 -20.10
C PRO A 398 -3.76 23.63 -19.88
N GLY A 399 -3.03 22.66 -20.46
CA GLY A 399 -1.57 22.63 -20.41
C GLY A 399 -0.96 21.89 -19.21
N ASP A 400 0.25 22.31 -18.84
CA ASP A 400 1.09 21.61 -17.83
C ASP A 400 1.21 22.37 -16.50
N THR A 401 0.60 23.53 -16.37
CA THR A 401 0.63 24.37 -15.17
C THR A 401 -0.79 24.81 -14.78
N ILE A 402 -0.98 25.12 -13.49
CA ILE A 402 -2.22 25.73 -13.00
C ILE A 402 -2.47 27.04 -13.75
N ASP A 403 -3.69 27.21 -14.19
CA ASP A 403 -4.20 28.44 -14.77
C ASP A 403 -4.83 29.31 -13.66
N LEU A 404 -4.10 30.35 -13.25
CA LEU A 404 -4.52 31.23 -12.17
C LEU A 404 -5.71 32.11 -12.58
N GLU A 405 -5.83 32.48 -13.84
CA GLU A 405 -6.97 33.29 -14.38
C GLU A 405 -8.28 32.50 -14.20
N MET A 406 -8.29 31.21 -14.50
CA MET A 406 -9.48 30.36 -14.24
C MET A 406 -9.88 30.33 -12.77
N ILE A 407 -8.93 30.35 -11.84
CA ILE A 407 -9.19 30.39 -10.41
C ILE A 407 -9.75 31.76 -10.00
N GLU A 408 -9.16 32.84 -10.50
CA GLU A 408 -9.65 34.20 -10.25
C GLU A 408 -11.08 34.38 -10.76
N ASP A 409 -11.37 33.92 -11.99
CA ASP A 409 -12.73 34.00 -12.56
C ASP A 409 -13.75 33.19 -11.75
N TYR A 410 -13.33 32.03 -11.25
CA TYR A 410 -14.19 31.24 -10.35
C TYR A 410 -14.47 31.97 -9.03
N ILE A 411 -13.48 32.63 -8.43
CA ILE A 411 -13.64 33.43 -7.22
C ILE A 411 -14.57 34.63 -7.47
N ARG A 412 -14.38 35.35 -8.57
CA ARG A 412 -15.26 36.44 -9.00
C ARG A 412 -16.71 35.97 -9.15
N GLY A 413 -16.91 34.83 -9.80
CA GLY A 413 -18.24 34.22 -9.94
C GLY A 413 -18.89 33.84 -8.61
N LEU A 414 -18.12 33.45 -7.60
CA LEU A 414 -18.62 33.25 -6.23
C LEU A 414 -19.02 34.59 -5.58
N CYS A 415 -18.19 35.63 -5.74
CA CYS A 415 -18.47 36.96 -5.20
C CYS A 415 -19.72 37.62 -5.84
N ASP A 416 -20.00 37.30 -7.09
CA ASP A 416 -21.24 37.76 -7.78
C ASP A 416 -22.51 37.08 -7.23
N ARG A 417 -22.36 35.83 -6.73
CA ARG A 417 -23.47 34.99 -6.23
C ARG A 417 -23.75 35.17 -4.75
N PHE A 418 -22.72 35.39 -3.96
CA PHE A 418 -22.79 35.44 -2.50
C PHE A 418 -22.29 36.77 -1.94
N GLN A 419 -22.73 37.12 -0.73
CA GLN A 419 -22.17 38.25 0.03
C GLN A 419 -20.85 37.76 0.67
N VAL A 420 -19.75 37.82 -0.10
CA VAL A 420 -18.45 37.32 0.38
C VAL A 420 -17.88 38.32 1.38
N GLU A 421 -17.71 37.85 2.62
CA GLU A 421 -17.15 38.65 3.74
C GLU A 421 -15.61 38.66 3.70
N GLU A 422 -14.99 37.55 3.27
CA GLU A 422 -13.54 37.42 3.23
C GLU A 422 -13.11 36.36 2.19
N VAL A 423 -12.04 36.62 1.45
CA VAL A 423 -11.32 35.67 0.59
C VAL A 423 -9.93 35.45 1.18
N ALA A 424 -9.74 34.34 1.87
CA ALA A 424 -8.53 34.04 2.64
C ALA A 424 -7.53 33.23 1.81
N PHE A 425 -6.27 33.67 1.77
CA PHE A 425 -5.18 33.04 1.01
C PHE A 425 -3.99 32.68 1.91
N ASP A 426 -3.31 31.56 1.61
CA ASP A 426 -1.93 31.40 2.06
C ASP A 426 -1.01 32.43 1.35
N ARG A 427 -0.17 33.09 2.12
CA ARG A 427 0.75 34.14 1.64
C ARG A 427 1.69 33.67 0.50
N TRP A 428 2.05 32.40 0.52
CA TRP A 428 3.02 31.86 -0.42
C TRP A 428 2.36 31.55 -1.78
N HIS A 429 2.88 32.17 -2.84
CA HIS A 429 2.44 32.02 -4.25
C HIS A 429 1.11 32.68 -4.64
N ALA A 430 0.46 33.44 -3.76
CA ALA A 430 -0.84 34.07 -4.03
C ALA A 430 -0.76 35.59 -4.32
N GLN A 431 0.42 36.21 -4.26
CA GLN A 431 0.55 37.66 -4.30
C GLN A 431 -0.07 38.33 -5.53
N ASP A 432 0.15 37.74 -6.72
CA ASP A 432 -0.37 38.31 -7.98
C ASP A 432 -1.91 38.15 -8.05
N VAL A 433 -2.43 36.99 -7.65
CA VAL A 433 -3.88 36.73 -7.59
C VAL A 433 -4.56 37.61 -6.56
N MET A 434 -3.97 37.72 -5.35
CA MET A 434 -4.50 38.59 -4.30
C MET A 434 -4.59 40.04 -4.77
N LYS A 435 -3.52 40.56 -5.40
CA LYS A 435 -3.48 41.92 -5.92
C LYS A 435 -4.53 42.16 -7.01
N SER A 436 -4.69 41.23 -7.95
CA SER A 436 -5.72 41.28 -8.97
C SER A 436 -7.14 41.38 -8.39
N LEU A 437 -7.46 40.55 -7.41
CA LEU A 437 -8.75 40.54 -6.74
C LEU A 437 -8.96 41.77 -5.83
N GLU A 438 -7.91 42.32 -5.20
CA GLU A 438 -7.95 43.56 -4.45
C GLU A 438 -8.22 44.78 -5.39
N GLU A 439 -7.63 44.80 -6.58
CA GLU A 439 -7.89 45.83 -7.60
C GLU A 439 -9.35 45.80 -8.08
N ASP A 440 -9.99 44.63 -8.07
CA ASP A 440 -11.44 44.46 -8.30
C ASP A 440 -12.31 44.86 -7.10
N GLY A 441 -11.71 45.23 -5.98
CA GLY A 441 -12.42 45.64 -4.77
C GLY A 441 -12.96 44.49 -3.90
N LEU A 442 -12.45 43.25 -4.08
CA LEU A 442 -12.87 42.10 -3.31
C LEU A 442 -12.19 42.06 -1.92
N PRO A 443 -12.84 41.49 -0.90
CA PRO A 443 -12.34 41.49 0.48
C PRO A 443 -11.27 40.42 0.71
N VAL A 444 -10.07 40.62 0.18
CA VAL A 444 -8.94 39.70 0.26
C VAL A 444 -8.21 39.80 1.58
N ALA A 445 -7.85 38.66 2.19
CA ALA A 445 -7.09 38.57 3.44
C ALA A 445 -5.98 37.51 3.40
N GLU A 446 -4.88 37.76 4.11
CA GLU A 446 -3.87 36.73 4.34
C GLU A 446 -4.26 35.79 5.50
N PHE A 447 -4.16 34.47 5.27
CA PHE A 447 -4.31 33.44 6.31
C PHE A 447 -2.98 32.74 6.54
N PRO A 448 -2.19 33.12 7.56
CA PRO A 448 -0.90 32.52 7.84
C PRO A 448 -1.02 31.05 8.23
N GLN A 449 -0.36 30.16 7.50
CA GLN A 449 -0.43 28.71 7.73
C GLN A 449 0.48 28.24 8.89
N ASN A 450 0.32 28.83 10.08
CA ASN A 450 1.03 28.45 11.29
C ASN A 450 0.10 27.79 12.32
N ILE A 451 0.68 27.19 13.36
CA ILE A 451 -0.08 26.44 14.35
C ILE A 451 -1.06 27.33 15.15
N ALA A 452 -0.68 28.57 15.43
CA ALA A 452 -1.52 29.50 16.19
C ALA A 452 -2.80 29.88 15.42
N THR A 453 -2.67 30.10 14.10
CA THR A 453 -3.79 30.44 13.22
C THR A 453 -4.74 29.27 13.02
N PHE A 454 -4.21 28.04 12.89
CA PHE A 454 -5.03 26.84 12.67
C PHE A 454 -5.64 26.25 13.93
N ALA A 455 -5.09 26.50 15.12
CA ALA A 455 -5.50 25.81 16.33
C ALA A 455 -7.00 25.89 16.60
N ARG A 456 -7.58 27.08 16.51
CA ARG A 456 -9.02 27.27 16.74
C ARG A 456 -9.89 26.76 15.58
N PRO A 457 -9.60 27.06 14.30
CA PRO A 457 -10.35 26.53 13.15
C PRO A 457 -10.40 24.99 13.09
N VAL A 458 -9.31 24.29 13.45
CA VAL A 458 -9.32 22.81 13.48
C VAL A 458 -10.31 22.30 14.53
N ILE A 459 -10.33 22.88 15.73
CA ILE A 459 -11.26 22.50 16.80
C ILE A 459 -12.72 22.77 16.39
N ASP A 460 -12.98 23.93 15.79
CA ASP A 460 -14.34 24.33 15.40
C ASP A 460 -14.84 23.47 14.22
N PHE A 461 -13.97 23.12 13.28
CA PHE A 461 -14.28 22.22 12.18
C PHE A 461 -14.62 20.82 12.69
N GLU A 462 -13.82 20.27 13.60
CA GLU A 462 -14.07 18.96 14.22
C GLU A 462 -15.41 18.97 14.99
N ALA A 463 -15.66 19.99 15.80
CA ALA A 463 -16.92 20.11 16.52
C ALA A 463 -18.10 20.13 15.55
N ALA A 464 -18.01 20.90 14.46
CA ALA A 464 -19.06 20.98 13.45
C ALA A 464 -19.28 19.63 12.74
N MET A 465 -18.22 18.89 12.45
CA MET A 465 -18.29 17.58 11.82
C MET A 465 -18.93 16.54 12.77
N PHE A 466 -18.47 16.45 14.01
CA PHE A 466 -19.02 15.50 15.00
C PHE A 466 -20.46 15.82 15.39
N GLU A 467 -20.84 17.09 15.41
CA GLU A 467 -22.21 17.53 15.68
C GLU A 467 -23.13 17.50 14.44
N ARG A 468 -22.64 17.00 13.28
CA ARG A 468 -23.37 16.92 12.00
C ARG A 468 -23.90 18.28 11.55
N ARG A 469 -23.12 19.33 11.80
CA ARG A 469 -23.44 20.71 11.40
C ARG A 469 -22.82 21.11 10.03
N LEU A 470 -22.10 20.21 9.38
CA LEU A 470 -21.60 20.44 8.02
C LEU A 470 -22.58 19.87 7.00
N VAL A 471 -22.60 20.46 5.79
CA VAL A 471 -23.30 19.95 4.61
C VAL A 471 -22.37 20.12 3.40
N HIS A 472 -21.83 19.02 2.87
CA HIS A 472 -20.80 19.08 1.82
C HIS A 472 -21.21 18.41 0.49
N GLY A 473 -22.47 18.03 0.34
CA GLY A 473 -23.02 17.52 -0.93
C GLY A 473 -22.42 16.20 -1.43
N GLY A 474 -21.69 15.46 -0.59
CA GLY A 474 -21.12 14.16 -0.96
C GLY A 474 -19.98 14.23 -2.02
N ASN A 475 -19.25 15.36 -2.12
CA ASN A 475 -18.12 15.53 -3.04
C ASN A 475 -17.06 14.43 -2.82
N PRO A 476 -16.84 13.50 -3.80
CA PRO A 476 -15.94 12.37 -3.63
C PRO A 476 -14.46 12.79 -3.59
N MET A 477 -14.10 13.88 -4.26
CA MET A 477 -12.75 14.42 -4.21
C MET A 477 -12.45 15.04 -2.85
N LEU A 478 -13.40 15.81 -2.29
CA LEU A 478 -13.27 16.36 -0.94
C LEU A 478 -13.23 15.23 0.11
N ARG A 479 -14.04 14.19 -0.05
CA ARG A 479 -13.99 12.99 0.80
C ARG A 479 -12.61 12.33 0.78
N TRP A 480 -12.03 12.17 -0.41
CA TRP A 480 -10.67 11.67 -0.57
C TRP A 480 -9.64 12.57 0.13
N ALA A 481 -9.74 13.89 -0.05
CA ALA A 481 -8.84 14.86 0.60
C ALA A 481 -8.92 14.78 2.13
N VAL A 482 -10.14 14.70 2.70
CA VAL A 482 -10.36 14.55 4.16
C VAL A 482 -9.73 13.27 4.68
N GLY A 483 -9.85 12.15 3.95
CA GLY A 483 -9.22 10.88 4.30
C GLY A 483 -7.69 10.88 4.26
N ASN A 484 -7.09 11.91 3.64
CA ASN A 484 -5.64 12.09 3.52
C ASN A 484 -5.08 13.15 4.47
N VAL A 485 -5.92 13.82 5.25
CA VAL A 485 -5.46 14.84 6.21
C VAL A 485 -4.67 14.19 7.34
N VAL A 486 -3.50 14.75 7.61
CA VAL A 486 -2.69 14.46 8.79
C VAL A 486 -2.49 15.76 9.55
N LEU A 487 -2.75 15.77 10.85
CA LEU A 487 -2.52 16.93 11.71
C LEU A 487 -1.17 16.79 12.45
N TYR A 488 -0.47 17.89 12.55
CA TYR A 488 0.63 18.06 13.48
C TYR A 488 0.09 18.63 14.79
N SER A 489 0.50 18.05 15.93
CA SER A 489 0.19 18.56 17.27
C SER A 489 1.45 19.05 17.96
N ASP A 490 1.37 20.23 18.58
CA ASP A 490 2.44 20.73 19.46
C ASP A 490 2.31 20.19 20.90
N ALA A 491 3.25 20.53 21.76
CA ALA A 491 3.26 20.11 23.16
C ALA A 491 2.07 20.65 23.98
N SER A 492 1.39 21.68 23.50
CA SER A 492 0.19 22.28 24.13
C SER A 492 -1.11 21.71 23.57
N GLY A 493 -1.05 20.76 22.63
CA GLY A 493 -2.21 20.17 22.00
C GLY A 493 -2.85 21.00 20.87
N ASN A 494 -2.21 22.09 20.44
CA ASN A 494 -2.66 22.84 19.26
C ASN A 494 -2.34 22.04 18.00
N ARG A 495 -3.24 22.09 17.01
CA ARG A 495 -3.13 21.27 15.79
C ARG A 495 -3.21 22.11 14.52
N ARG A 496 -2.50 21.67 13.49
CA ARG A 496 -2.60 22.22 12.13
C ARG A 496 -2.40 21.12 11.08
N PRO A 497 -2.95 21.27 9.87
CA PRO A 497 -2.65 20.37 8.76
C PRO A 497 -1.15 20.30 8.44
N LEU A 498 -0.65 19.10 8.15
CA LEU A 498 0.74 18.83 7.84
C LEU A 498 0.87 18.42 6.36
N LYS A 499 1.11 19.40 5.47
CA LYS A 499 1.17 19.19 4.01
C LYS A 499 2.22 18.13 3.57
N GLU A 500 3.33 17.98 4.28
CA GLU A 500 4.40 17.02 3.94
C GLU A 500 4.01 15.54 4.13
N LYS A 501 2.93 15.28 4.85
CA LYS A 501 2.43 13.93 5.15
C LYS A 501 1.00 13.70 4.68
N SER A 502 0.29 14.75 4.31
CA SER A 502 -0.99 14.67 3.62
C SER A 502 -0.71 14.36 2.15
N ILE A 503 -1.32 13.29 1.63
CA ILE A 503 -1.15 12.83 0.24
C ILE A 503 -2.01 13.68 -0.68
#